data_d7534524d50dac67db71810c798c88ab
#
_entry.id   d7534524d50dac67db71810c798c88ab
#
_cell.length_a   1.000
_cell.length_b   1.000
_cell.length_c   1.000
_cell.angle_alpha   90.00
_cell.angle_beta   90.00
_cell.angle_gamma   90.00
#
_symmetry.space_group_name_H-M   'P 1'
#
loop_
_entity.id
_entity.type
_entity.pdbx_description
1 polymer ?
#
loop_
_entity_poly.entity_id
_entity_poly.type
_entity_poly.pdbx_seq_one_letter_code
_entity_poly.pdbx_strand_id
1 'polypeptide(L)'
;MEKLLSITNLKKYFPVAKSSFFAKQMYVRANEDITLDIYKGETLGLVGESGCGKSTLGRVLLQLYEQTAGSTMYYGRTLDTVAPEYVLDTLKNAEKYVSNYHKAVAHAEEMAKKCDALGDKATFFDIQDKNLAACDAKTALDYAAKILGGFMVKDTAKGAGLLLNRYRHAFRAAALQSQIDEHHMEIEMLEGVAEDEPKKAASCEKKIKSHQAKINELENLHKAAVAATEEAEKVLAAERAKYAGDPEFQKYEAMLDDGVDLKRLKYKEMRLLRKDLQIIFQDPYSSLNPRMTVGQIIEEGLITHKFFKRGSKRMKPYVFETMNKCGLQNYMYNRYPHQFSGGQRQRICIARSLAVKPKFVVCDECVSALDVSIQSQIINLPKELKEKEGLT
;
A
#
# COMPACT_ATOMS: atom_id res chain seq x y z
N MET A 1 15.06 0.57 -14.22
CA MET A 1 13.63 0.79 -13.94
C MET A 1 13.45 0.94 -12.44
N GLU A 2 12.57 1.84 -12.00
CA GLU A 2 12.30 2.07 -10.58
C GLU A 2 11.27 1.05 -10.08
N LYS A 3 11.56 0.37 -8.95
CA LYS A 3 10.64 -0.60 -8.35
C LYS A 3 9.41 0.13 -7.79
N LEU A 4 8.24 -0.47 -7.97
CA LEU A 4 7.00 -0.04 -7.33
C LEU A 4 6.58 -0.97 -6.19
N LEU A 5 6.72 -2.27 -6.41
CA LEU A 5 6.49 -3.31 -5.40
C LEU A 5 7.63 -4.31 -5.42
N SER A 6 8.06 -4.76 -4.25
CA SER A 6 8.98 -5.88 -4.08
C SER A 6 8.36 -6.89 -3.13
N ILE A 7 8.17 -8.08 -3.64
CA ILE A 7 7.57 -9.20 -2.92
C ILE A 7 8.65 -10.21 -2.64
N THR A 8 8.82 -10.59 -1.38
CA THR A 8 9.86 -11.56 -0.98
C THR A 8 9.26 -12.67 -0.14
N ASN A 9 9.38 -13.91 -0.63
CA ASN A 9 8.95 -15.16 0.03
C ASN A 9 7.49 -15.08 0.56
N LEU A 10 6.59 -14.45 -0.21
CA LEU A 10 5.21 -14.28 0.17
C LEU A 10 4.52 -15.65 0.25
N LYS A 11 3.85 -15.88 1.37
CA LYS A 11 3.01 -17.08 1.60
C LYS A 11 1.62 -16.65 2.01
N LYS A 12 0.62 -17.32 1.45
CA LYS A 12 -0.77 -17.18 1.89
C LYS A 12 -1.39 -18.54 2.11
N TYR A 13 -1.71 -18.79 3.37
CA TYR A 13 -2.36 -20.02 3.82
C TYR A 13 -3.74 -19.70 4.39
N PHE A 14 -4.72 -20.51 4.02
CA PHE A 14 -6.08 -20.45 4.58
C PHE A 14 -6.28 -21.62 5.53
N PRO A 15 -6.69 -21.37 6.79
CA PRO A 15 -6.97 -22.45 7.73
C PRO A 15 -8.21 -23.25 7.27
N VAL A 16 -8.10 -24.56 7.29
CA VAL A 16 -9.22 -25.47 7.06
C VAL A 16 -9.97 -25.69 8.38
N ALA A 17 -11.29 -25.83 8.32
CA ALA A 17 -12.08 -26.15 9.50
C ALA A 17 -11.57 -27.44 10.15
N LYS A 18 -11.33 -27.42 11.48
CA LYS A 18 -10.89 -28.60 12.22
C LYS A 18 -12.00 -29.64 12.28
N SER A 19 -11.66 -30.90 12.04
CA SER A 19 -12.59 -32.02 12.18
C SER A 19 -12.94 -32.35 13.65
N SER A 20 -12.04 -31.97 14.59
CA SER A 20 -12.19 -32.14 16.03
C SER A 20 -11.43 -31.07 16.78
N PHE A 21 -11.80 -30.80 18.03
CA PHE A 21 -11.10 -29.84 18.90
C PHE A 21 -9.61 -30.19 19.08
N PHE A 22 -9.27 -31.47 19.10
CA PHE A 22 -7.88 -31.96 19.24
C PHE A 22 -7.14 -32.13 17.90
N ALA A 23 -7.80 -31.92 16.75
CA ALA A 23 -7.15 -32.07 15.46
C ALA A 23 -6.12 -30.96 15.22
N LYS A 24 -4.94 -31.33 14.68
CA LYS A 24 -3.95 -30.33 14.21
C LYS A 24 -4.57 -29.45 13.13
N GLN A 25 -4.22 -28.17 13.15
CA GLN A 25 -4.69 -27.21 12.15
C GLN A 25 -4.08 -27.54 10.78
N MET A 26 -4.94 -27.75 9.79
CA MET A 26 -4.55 -27.89 8.39
C MET A 26 -4.76 -26.58 7.64
N TYR A 27 -3.94 -26.35 6.60
CA TYR A 27 -3.99 -25.15 5.78
C TYR A 27 -4.03 -25.49 4.30
N VAL A 28 -4.84 -24.74 3.55
CA VAL A 28 -4.72 -24.68 2.09
C VAL A 28 -3.64 -23.65 1.76
N ARG A 29 -2.58 -24.08 1.09
CA ARG A 29 -1.47 -23.22 0.65
C ARG A 29 -1.84 -22.61 -0.70
N ALA A 30 -2.46 -21.44 -0.68
CA ALA A 30 -2.90 -20.77 -1.90
C ALA A 30 -1.74 -20.09 -2.66
N ASN A 31 -0.78 -19.54 -1.91
CA ASN A 31 0.47 -19.03 -2.46
C ASN A 31 1.62 -19.54 -1.59
N GLU A 32 2.69 -20.01 -2.24
CA GLU A 32 3.86 -20.57 -1.58
C GLU A 32 5.13 -19.94 -2.16
N ASP A 33 5.88 -19.25 -1.30
CA ASP A 33 7.22 -18.73 -1.56
C ASP A 33 7.37 -17.86 -2.81
N ILE A 34 6.43 -16.94 -3.02
CA ILE A 34 6.44 -16.06 -4.19
C ILE A 34 7.41 -14.91 -3.97
N THR A 35 8.38 -14.78 -4.86
CA THR A 35 9.36 -13.69 -4.89
C THR A 35 9.37 -13.06 -6.26
N LEU A 36 9.06 -11.75 -6.35
CA LEU A 36 9.08 -11.00 -7.60
C LEU A 36 9.11 -9.49 -7.33
N ASP A 37 9.63 -8.74 -8.28
CA ASP A 37 9.59 -7.28 -8.30
C ASP A 37 8.65 -6.79 -9.40
N ILE A 38 7.92 -5.71 -9.13
CA ILE A 38 7.08 -5.02 -10.12
C ILE A 38 7.58 -3.58 -10.25
N TYR A 39 7.84 -3.16 -11.48
CA TYR A 39 8.43 -1.86 -11.78
C TYR A 39 7.37 -0.83 -12.18
N LYS A 40 7.67 0.46 -11.94
CA LYS A 40 6.77 1.55 -12.35
C LYS A 40 6.52 1.54 -13.84
N GLY A 41 5.26 1.66 -14.24
CA GLY A 41 4.84 1.62 -15.63
C GLY A 41 4.95 0.23 -16.28
N GLU A 42 5.19 -0.84 -15.53
CA GLU A 42 5.19 -2.21 -16.04
C GLU A 42 3.77 -2.77 -16.14
N THR A 43 3.58 -3.72 -17.03
CA THR A 43 2.40 -4.59 -17.05
C THR A 43 2.88 -6.02 -16.83
N LEU A 44 2.62 -6.55 -15.64
CA LEU A 44 2.96 -7.92 -15.27
C LEU A 44 1.75 -8.84 -15.50
N GLY A 45 1.89 -9.83 -16.38
CA GLY A 45 0.87 -10.85 -16.62
C GLY A 45 1.06 -12.07 -15.71
N LEU A 46 0.02 -12.44 -14.96
CA LEU A 46 -0.01 -13.67 -14.18
C LEU A 46 -0.81 -14.73 -14.93
N VAL A 47 -0.14 -15.80 -15.33
CA VAL A 47 -0.76 -16.94 -16.05
C VAL A 47 -0.67 -18.21 -15.23
N GLY A 48 -1.62 -19.11 -15.42
CA GLY A 48 -1.68 -20.39 -14.72
C GLY A 48 -3.10 -20.97 -14.73
N GLU A 49 -3.25 -22.21 -14.29
CA GLU A 49 -4.52 -22.92 -14.24
C GLU A 49 -5.56 -22.26 -13.31
N SER A 50 -6.83 -22.59 -13.52
CA SER A 50 -7.88 -22.14 -12.60
C SER A 50 -7.64 -22.70 -11.19
N GLY A 51 -7.79 -21.84 -10.16
CA GLY A 51 -7.56 -22.24 -8.78
C GLY A 51 -6.09 -22.24 -8.30
N CYS A 52 -5.09 -21.94 -9.16
CA CYS A 52 -3.68 -21.94 -8.76
C CYS A 52 -3.23 -20.73 -7.90
N GLY A 53 -4.15 -19.89 -7.44
CA GLY A 53 -3.85 -18.82 -6.50
C GLY A 53 -3.60 -17.43 -7.10
N LYS A 54 -3.79 -17.18 -8.42
CA LYS A 54 -3.59 -15.88 -9.08
C LYS A 54 -4.38 -14.75 -8.42
N SER A 55 -5.69 -14.91 -8.33
CA SER A 55 -6.58 -13.93 -7.68
C SER A 55 -6.27 -13.74 -6.19
N THR A 56 -5.82 -14.81 -5.53
CA THR A 56 -5.36 -14.73 -4.14
C THR A 56 -4.13 -13.85 -4.03
N LEU A 57 -3.13 -14.03 -4.91
CA LEU A 57 -1.93 -13.20 -4.92
C LEU A 57 -2.31 -11.72 -5.11
N GLY A 58 -3.11 -11.38 -6.13
CA GLY A 58 -3.55 -10.01 -6.36
C GLY A 58 -4.22 -9.37 -5.14
N ARG A 59 -5.09 -10.14 -4.44
CA ARG A 59 -5.76 -9.66 -3.22
C ARG A 59 -4.82 -9.53 -2.03
N VAL A 60 -3.80 -10.37 -1.92
CA VAL A 60 -2.78 -10.27 -0.87
C VAL A 60 -1.87 -9.06 -1.11
N LEU A 61 -1.46 -8.77 -2.34
CA LEU A 61 -0.66 -7.58 -2.68
C LEU A 61 -1.36 -6.29 -2.26
N LEU A 62 -2.69 -6.25 -2.35
CA LEU A 62 -3.50 -5.12 -1.92
C LEU A 62 -3.90 -5.19 -0.44
N GLN A 63 -3.41 -6.16 0.33
CA GLN A 63 -3.79 -6.39 1.73
C GLN A 63 -5.32 -6.48 1.93
N LEU A 64 -6.03 -7.07 0.97
CA LEU A 64 -7.43 -7.52 1.14
C LEU A 64 -7.49 -8.86 1.87
N TYR A 65 -6.44 -9.67 1.70
CA TYR A 65 -6.13 -10.83 2.52
C TYR A 65 -4.77 -10.60 3.18
N GLU A 66 -4.69 -10.80 4.48
CA GLU A 66 -3.41 -10.75 5.20
C GLU A 66 -2.48 -11.86 4.70
N GLN A 67 -1.23 -11.53 4.40
CA GLN A 67 -0.23 -12.53 4.07
C GLN A 67 0.21 -13.31 5.32
N THR A 68 0.42 -14.62 5.16
CA THR A 68 0.85 -15.50 6.26
C THR A 68 2.31 -15.25 6.61
N ALA A 69 3.19 -15.19 5.60
CA ALA A 69 4.63 -14.94 5.77
C ALA A 69 5.19 -14.16 4.58
N GLY A 70 6.45 -13.76 4.69
CA GLY A 70 7.15 -12.94 3.71
C GLY A 70 6.88 -11.45 3.89
N SER A 71 7.37 -10.63 2.97
CA SER A 71 7.20 -9.18 2.96
C SER A 71 6.70 -8.67 1.62
N THR A 72 5.94 -7.58 1.64
CA THR A 72 5.48 -6.85 0.46
C THR A 72 5.80 -5.38 0.67
N MET A 73 6.89 -4.93 0.03
CA MET A 73 7.39 -3.56 0.11
C MET A 73 6.79 -2.72 -1.02
N TYR A 74 6.28 -1.54 -0.68
CA TYR A 74 5.71 -0.57 -1.61
C TYR A 74 6.55 0.70 -1.64
N TYR A 75 7.03 1.08 -2.82
CA TYR A 75 7.91 2.24 -3.07
C TYR A 75 7.20 3.43 -3.72
N GLY A 76 5.90 3.34 -3.92
CA GLY A 76 5.13 4.46 -4.48
C GLY A 76 4.99 5.65 -3.52
N ARG A 77 5.36 5.46 -2.25
CA ARG A 77 5.47 6.48 -1.20
C ARG A 77 6.64 6.17 -0.30
N THR A 78 7.23 7.21 0.29
CA THR A 78 8.30 7.07 1.27
C THR A 78 7.76 6.76 2.67
N LEU A 79 8.58 6.16 3.52
CA LEU A 79 8.27 5.98 4.95
C LEU A 79 7.91 7.31 5.62
N ASP A 80 8.60 8.39 5.25
CA ASP A 80 8.37 9.72 5.83
C ASP A 80 6.96 10.25 5.53
N THR A 81 6.45 10.03 4.30
CA THR A 81 5.11 10.51 3.89
C THR A 81 3.95 9.66 4.45
N VAL A 82 4.15 8.37 4.63
CA VAL A 82 3.14 7.46 5.20
C VAL A 82 3.18 7.50 6.72
N ALA A 83 4.37 7.75 7.29
CA ALA A 83 4.65 7.79 8.73
C ALA A 83 4.13 6.54 9.48
N PRO A 84 4.52 5.31 9.07
CA PRO A 84 3.95 4.09 9.63
C PRO A 84 4.32 3.95 11.11
N GLU A 85 3.34 3.58 11.93
CA GLU A 85 3.54 3.43 13.38
C GLU A 85 4.54 2.31 13.70
N TYR A 86 4.62 1.28 12.85
CA TYR A 86 5.56 0.18 13.06
C TYR A 86 7.03 0.62 13.02
N VAL A 87 7.38 1.71 12.32
CA VAL A 87 8.74 2.25 12.30
C VAL A 87 9.09 2.76 13.69
N LEU A 88 8.23 3.60 14.26
CA LEU A 88 8.45 4.15 15.60
C LEU A 88 8.40 3.06 16.68
N ASP A 89 7.52 2.05 16.52
CA ASP A 89 7.45 0.91 17.45
C ASP A 89 8.73 0.08 17.40
N THR A 90 9.23 -0.25 16.21
CA THR A 90 10.51 -0.97 16.04
C THR A 90 11.66 -0.21 16.71
N LEU A 91 11.74 1.10 16.51
CA LEU A 91 12.83 1.92 17.07
C LEU A 91 12.73 2.10 18.59
N LYS A 92 11.51 2.25 19.13
CA LYS A 92 11.31 2.31 20.59
C LYS A 92 11.61 0.98 21.31
N ASN A 93 11.41 -0.14 20.63
CA ASN A 93 11.55 -1.48 21.14
C ASN A 93 12.69 -2.26 20.44
N ALA A 94 13.73 -1.58 19.96
CA ALA A 94 14.76 -2.16 19.10
C ALA A 94 15.41 -3.41 19.68
N GLU A 95 15.82 -3.38 20.96
CA GLU A 95 16.42 -4.54 21.64
C GLU A 95 15.47 -5.74 21.71
N LYS A 96 14.16 -5.49 21.88
CA LYS A 96 13.14 -6.54 21.85
C LYS A 96 13.02 -7.17 20.44
N TYR A 97 13.04 -6.36 19.39
CA TYR A 97 13.00 -6.86 18.02
C TYR A 97 14.25 -7.69 17.69
N VAL A 98 15.42 -7.25 18.10
CA VAL A 98 16.69 -8.01 17.95
C VAL A 98 16.63 -9.31 18.77
N SER A 99 16.18 -9.27 20.03
CA SER A 99 15.99 -10.47 20.85
C SER A 99 15.00 -11.46 20.23
N ASN A 100 13.89 -10.97 19.68
CA ASN A 100 12.90 -11.80 19.00
C ASN A 100 13.50 -12.49 17.77
N TYR A 101 14.34 -11.79 16.99
CA TYR A 101 15.07 -12.39 15.88
C TYR A 101 15.96 -13.55 16.34
N HIS A 102 16.79 -13.35 17.39
CA HIS A 102 17.66 -14.41 17.90
C HIS A 102 16.86 -15.63 18.42
N LYS A 103 15.72 -15.38 19.09
CA LYS A 103 14.83 -16.47 19.54
C LYS A 103 14.22 -17.24 18.36
N ALA A 104 13.79 -16.51 17.33
CA ALA A 104 13.21 -17.13 16.14
C ALA A 104 14.24 -17.96 15.36
N VAL A 105 15.49 -17.49 15.26
CA VAL A 105 16.60 -18.26 14.66
C VAL A 105 16.87 -19.54 15.46
N ALA A 106 16.99 -19.45 16.77
CA ALA A 106 17.22 -20.61 17.63
C ALA A 106 16.09 -21.65 17.50
N HIS A 107 14.83 -21.17 17.44
CA HIS A 107 13.67 -22.05 17.23
C HIS A 107 13.69 -22.71 15.82
N ALA A 108 14.06 -21.96 14.78
CA ALA A 108 14.19 -22.50 13.44
C ALA A 108 15.28 -23.58 13.33
N GLU A 109 16.42 -23.37 13.99
CA GLU A 109 17.50 -24.37 14.07
C GLU A 109 17.06 -25.62 14.84
N GLU A 110 16.31 -25.47 15.93
CA GLU A 110 15.77 -26.59 16.69
C GLU A 110 14.80 -27.43 15.86
N MET A 111 13.87 -26.77 15.13
CA MET A 111 12.91 -27.45 14.26
C MET A 111 13.61 -28.14 13.08
N ALA A 112 14.65 -27.51 12.51
CA ALA A 112 15.46 -28.11 11.47
C ALA A 112 16.14 -29.39 11.97
N LYS A 113 16.83 -29.31 13.11
CA LYS A 113 17.50 -30.48 13.72
C LYS A 113 16.53 -31.62 14.03
N LYS A 114 15.33 -31.31 14.57
CA LYS A 114 14.29 -32.32 14.83
C LYS A 114 13.81 -32.99 13.55
N CYS A 115 13.53 -32.20 12.52
CA CYS A 115 13.07 -32.74 11.24
C CYS A 115 14.14 -33.59 10.55
N ASP A 116 15.40 -33.13 10.57
CA ASP A 116 16.53 -33.83 9.96
C ASP A 116 16.86 -35.14 10.72
N ALA A 117 16.69 -35.17 12.05
CA ALA A 117 16.84 -36.40 12.85
C ALA A 117 15.77 -37.45 12.55
N LEU A 118 14.59 -37.05 12.11
CA LEU A 118 13.53 -37.98 11.69
C LEU A 118 13.78 -38.55 10.28
N GLY A 119 14.55 -37.86 9.43
CA GLY A 119 14.84 -38.28 8.06
C GLY A 119 13.56 -38.63 7.30
N ASP A 120 13.54 -39.84 6.68
CA ASP A 120 12.38 -40.33 5.93
C ASP A 120 11.12 -40.59 6.79
N LYS A 121 11.24 -40.58 8.12
CA LYS A 121 10.11 -40.72 9.04
C LYS A 121 9.46 -39.37 9.39
N ALA A 122 9.99 -38.26 8.90
CA ALA A 122 9.43 -36.94 9.11
C ALA A 122 8.02 -36.87 8.51
N THR A 123 7.05 -36.49 9.32
CA THR A 123 5.66 -36.33 8.88
C THR A 123 5.48 -34.99 8.14
N PHE A 124 4.37 -34.87 7.40
CA PHE A 124 3.98 -33.62 6.79
C PHE A 124 3.97 -32.43 7.79
N PHE A 125 3.57 -32.69 9.03
CA PHE A 125 3.54 -31.66 10.08
C PHE A 125 4.93 -31.26 10.55
N ASP A 126 5.88 -32.17 10.62
CA ASP A 126 7.26 -31.87 11.01
C ASP A 126 7.94 -30.97 9.96
N ILE A 127 7.72 -31.28 8.68
CA ILE A 127 8.18 -30.43 7.57
C ILE A 127 7.50 -29.06 7.59
N GLN A 128 6.20 -29.02 7.88
CA GLN A 128 5.44 -27.77 7.98
C GLN A 128 5.96 -26.90 9.12
N ASP A 129 6.19 -27.46 10.30
CA ASP A 129 6.68 -26.75 11.48
C ASP A 129 8.10 -26.21 11.23
N LYS A 130 9.00 -27.00 10.59
CA LYS A 130 10.32 -26.54 10.14
C LYS A 130 10.24 -25.34 9.20
N ASN A 131 9.36 -25.41 8.18
CA ASN A 131 9.21 -24.34 7.21
C ASN A 131 8.60 -23.07 7.82
N LEU A 132 7.63 -23.20 8.72
CA LEU A 132 7.06 -22.06 9.43
C LEU A 132 8.09 -21.39 10.34
N ALA A 133 8.85 -22.15 11.13
CA ALA A 133 9.89 -21.60 11.99
C ALA A 133 10.96 -20.84 11.18
N ALA A 134 11.38 -21.37 10.02
CA ALA A 134 12.32 -20.69 9.13
C ALA A 134 11.72 -19.37 8.56
N CYS A 135 10.43 -19.36 8.22
CA CYS A 135 9.74 -18.14 7.77
C CYS A 135 9.63 -17.09 8.89
N ASP A 136 9.36 -17.53 10.13
CA ASP A 136 9.26 -16.64 11.27
C ASP A 136 10.61 -15.99 11.59
N ALA A 137 11.73 -16.76 11.51
CA ALA A 137 13.07 -16.24 11.68
C ALA A 137 13.40 -15.16 10.62
N LYS A 138 13.07 -15.42 9.35
CA LYS A 138 13.27 -14.45 8.27
C LYS A 138 12.40 -13.20 8.45
N THR A 139 11.15 -13.38 8.84
CA THR A 139 10.23 -12.26 9.11
C THR A 139 10.74 -11.41 10.28
N ALA A 140 11.24 -12.03 11.34
CA ALA A 140 11.81 -11.33 12.50
C ALA A 140 13.08 -10.55 12.12
N LEU A 141 13.93 -11.12 11.24
CA LEU A 141 15.08 -10.43 10.68
C LEU A 141 14.66 -9.20 9.89
N ASP A 142 13.74 -9.36 8.94
CA ASP A 142 13.25 -8.27 8.09
C ASP A 142 12.66 -7.12 8.93
N TYR A 143 11.93 -7.44 9.98
CA TYR A 143 11.32 -6.43 10.86
C TYR A 143 12.34 -5.60 11.63
N ALA A 144 13.49 -6.16 11.97
CA ALA A 144 14.57 -5.45 12.65
C ALA A 144 15.51 -4.78 11.62
N ALA A 145 16.07 -5.56 10.68
CA ALA A 145 17.15 -5.15 9.81
C ALA A 145 16.75 -4.06 8.81
N LYS A 146 15.53 -4.11 8.25
CA LYS A 146 15.05 -3.10 7.29
C LYS A 146 14.91 -1.70 7.90
N ILE A 147 14.81 -1.60 9.23
CA ILE A 147 14.67 -0.31 9.94
C ILE A 147 15.96 0.08 10.66
N LEU A 148 16.61 -0.88 11.34
CA LEU A 148 17.81 -0.63 12.15
C LEU A 148 19.11 -0.67 11.33
N GLY A 149 19.12 -1.44 10.25
CA GLY A 149 20.34 -1.69 9.48
C GLY A 149 21.44 -2.29 10.35
N GLY A 150 22.67 -1.82 10.18
CA GLY A 150 23.82 -2.25 10.96
C GLY A 150 23.74 -2.02 12.46
N PHE A 151 22.90 -1.09 12.92
CA PHE A 151 22.63 -0.90 14.35
C PHE A 151 21.91 -2.05 15.01
N MET A 152 21.43 -3.03 14.24
CA MET A 152 20.91 -4.27 14.80
C MET A 152 21.96 -5.08 15.57
N VAL A 153 23.25 -5.00 15.15
CA VAL A 153 24.37 -5.75 15.72
C VAL A 153 25.38 -4.91 16.47
N LYS A 154 25.38 -3.58 16.29
CA LYS A 154 26.27 -2.63 16.95
C LYS A 154 25.49 -1.48 17.54
N ASP A 155 25.71 -1.21 18.83
CA ASP A 155 25.10 -0.08 19.56
C ASP A 155 23.60 0.13 19.29
N THR A 156 22.82 -0.96 19.37
CA THR A 156 21.39 -1.00 19.02
C THR A 156 20.60 0.12 19.69
N ALA A 157 20.79 0.35 20.98
CA ALA A 157 20.06 1.38 21.73
C ALA A 157 20.38 2.79 21.22
N LYS A 158 21.67 3.09 20.97
CA LYS A 158 22.12 4.38 20.47
C LYS A 158 21.66 4.62 19.03
N GLY A 159 21.87 3.63 18.16
CA GLY A 159 21.44 3.70 16.75
C GLY A 159 19.93 3.88 16.63
N ALA A 160 19.14 3.10 17.39
CA ALA A 160 17.69 3.24 17.43
C ALA A 160 17.26 4.63 17.95
N GLY A 161 17.95 5.20 18.93
CA GLY A 161 17.68 6.56 19.42
C GLY A 161 17.91 7.64 18.35
N LEU A 162 18.99 7.53 17.58
CA LEU A 162 19.31 8.46 16.50
C LEU A 162 18.28 8.34 15.35
N LEU A 163 17.96 7.13 14.93
CA LEU A 163 16.93 6.84 13.92
C LEU A 163 15.55 7.34 14.38
N LEU A 164 15.18 7.10 15.64
CA LEU A 164 13.91 7.56 16.21
C LEU A 164 13.82 9.10 16.16
N ASN A 165 14.89 9.80 16.48
CA ASN A 165 14.94 11.26 16.40
C ASN A 165 14.72 11.73 14.97
N ARG A 166 15.44 11.15 14.00
CA ARG A 166 15.32 11.46 12.57
C ARG A 166 13.89 11.23 12.08
N TYR A 167 13.31 10.05 12.32
CA TYR A 167 11.96 9.73 11.85
C TYR A 167 10.89 10.59 12.52
N ARG A 168 11.03 10.98 13.79
CA ARG A 168 10.08 11.89 14.44
C ARG A 168 10.02 13.26 13.76
N HIS A 169 11.16 13.81 13.36
CA HIS A 169 11.22 15.09 12.65
C HIS A 169 10.65 14.94 11.24
N ALA A 170 11.02 13.89 10.51
CA ALA A 170 10.51 13.62 9.16
C ALA A 170 9.00 13.39 9.14
N PHE A 171 8.46 12.59 10.07
CA PHE A 171 7.02 12.36 10.19
C PHE A 171 6.25 13.62 10.55
N ARG A 172 6.85 14.49 11.40
CA ARG A 172 6.27 15.79 11.70
C ARG A 172 6.25 16.69 10.46
N ALA A 173 7.33 16.74 9.69
CA ALA A 173 7.38 17.50 8.44
C ALA A 173 6.31 17.01 7.45
N ALA A 174 6.17 15.70 7.24
CA ALA A 174 5.16 15.12 6.37
C ALA A 174 3.72 15.41 6.84
N ALA A 175 3.47 15.36 8.15
CA ALA A 175 2.16 15.70 8.71
C ALA A 175 1.81 17.18 8.51
N LEU A 176 2.78 18.08 8.67
CA LEU A 176 2.61 19.52 8.42
C LEU A 176 2.34 19.79 6.93
N GLN A 177 3.08 19.13 6.03
CA GLN A 177 2.82 19.24 4.59
C GLN A 177 1.40 18.78 4.22
N SER A 178 0.94 17.66 4.80
CA SER A 178 -0.44 17.20 4.57
C SER A 178 -1.51 18.21 5.04
N GLN A 179 -1.26 18.92 6.14
CA GLN A 179 -2.15 20.00 6.61
C GLN A 179 -2.14 21.20 5.67
N ILE A 180 -0.96 21.57 5.16
CA ILE A 180 -0.81 22.65 4.16
C ILE A 180 -1.61 22.29 2.91
N ASP A 181 -1.47 21.06 2.40
CA ASP A 181 -2.18 20.57 1.22
C ASP A 181 -3.70 20.57 1.45
N GLU A 182 -4.18 20.19 2.65
CA GLU A 182 -5.60 20.26 3.01
C GLU A 182 -6.12 21.72 2.99
N HIS A 183 -5.35 22.67 3.49
CA HIS A 183 -5.72 24.09 3.44
C HIS A 183 -5.73 24.64 2.01
N HIS A 184 -4.78 24.24 1.15
CA HIS A 184 -4.80 24.60 -0.26
C HIS A 184 -6.06 24.07 -0.98
N MET A 185 -6.44 22.83 -0.73
CA MET A 185 -7.70 22.28 -1.27
C MET A 185 -8.94 23.03 -0.78
N GLU A 186 -8.95 23.48 0.49
CA GLU A 186 -10.06 24.31 1.02
C GLU A 186 -10.13 25.67 0.31
N ILE A 187 -8.99 26.32 0.05
CA ILE A 187 -8.91 27.57 -0.70
C ILE A 187 -9.47 27.40 -2.11
N GLU A 188 -8.97 26.40 -2.84
CA GLU A 188 -9.43 26.11 -4.20
C GLU A 188 -10.93 25.88 -4.28
N MET A 189 -11.49 25.23 -3.27
CA MET A 189 -12.94 25.01 -3.20
C MET A 189 -13.72 26.28 -2.90
N LEU A 190 -13.20 27.15 -2.02
CA LEU A 190 -13.83 28.45 -1.69
C LEU A 190 -13.78 29.41 -2.87
N GLU A 191 -12.69 29.40 -3.65
CA GLU A 191 -12.56 30.14 -4.89
C GLU A 191 -13.63 29.70 -5.90
N GLY A 192 -13.79 28.40 -6.11
CA GLY A 192 -14.85 27.88 -6.98
C GLY A 192 -16.27 28.24 -6.53
N VAL A 193 -16.52 28.29 -5.20
CA VAL A 193 -17.82 28.75 -4.68
C VAL A 193 -18.00 30.25 -4.89
N ALA A 194 -16.94 31.06 -4.74
CA ALA A 194 -17.00 32.50 -4.95
C ALA A 194 -17.27 32.85 -6.42
N GLU A 195 -16.68 32.14 -7.36
CA GLU A 195 -16.96 32.28 -8.81
C GLU A 195 -18.40 31.92 -9.17
N ASP A 196 -18.90 30.83 -8.60
CA ASP A 196 -20.24 30.31 -8.88
C ASP A 196 -21.37 31.11 -8.22
N GLU A 197 -21.13 31.67 -7.04
CA GLU A 197 -22.12 32.37 -6.22
C GLU A 197 -21.60 33.75 -5.76
N PRO A 198 -21.70 34.82 -6.59
CA PRO A 198 -21.16 36.15 -6.27
C PRO A 198 -21.66 36.74 -4.93
N LYS A 199 -22.86 36.35 -4.51
CA LYS A 199 -23.40 36.76 -3.20
C LYS A 199 -22.62 36.22 -2.00
N LYS A 200 -21.87 35.12 -2.17
CA LYS A 200 -21.04 34.50 -1.13
C LYS A 200 -19.56 34.90 -1.23
N ALA A 201 -19.15 35.62 -2.27
CA ALA A 201 -17.76 35.94 -2.54
C ALA A 201 -17.06 36.60 -1.35
N ALA A 202 -17.64 37.64 -0.74
CA ALA A 202 -17.06 38.30 0.41
C ALA A 202 -16.86 37.37 1.65
N SER A 203 -17.78 36.41 1.86
CA SER A 203 -17.65 35.42 2.92
C SER A 203 -16.55 34.38 2.59
N CYS A 204 -16.44 33.99 1.31
CA CYS A 204 -15.38 33.08 0.86
C CYS A 204 -14.00 33.75 0.96
N GLU A 205 -13.84 35.01 0.56
CA GLU A 205 -12.58 35.74 0.68
C GLU A 205 -12.08 35.83 2.13
N LYS A 206 -12.99 36.08 3.09
CA LYS A 206 -12.60 36.09 4.52
C LYS A 206 -12.08 34.74 4.99
N LYS A 207 -12.69 33.64 4.53
CA LYS A 207 -12.23 32.28 4.85
C LYS A 207 -10.90 31.96 4.16
N ILE A 208 -10.75 32.33 2.89
CA ILE A 208 -9.50 32.17 2.13
C ILE A 208 -8.34 32.86 2.84
N LYS A 209 -8.52 34.10 3.27
CA LYS A 209 -7.49 34.83 4.07
C LYS A 209 -7.15 34.09 5.37
N SER A 210 -8.15 33.50 6.05
CA SER A 210 -7.88 32.71 7.24
C SER A 210 -7.09 31.43 6.96
N HIS A 211 -7.40 30.72 5.86
CA HIS A 211 -6.64 29.54 5.46
C HIS A 211 -5.21 29.92 5.04
N GLN A 212 -5.06 31.04 4.29
CA GLN A 212 -3.73 31.53 3.89
C GLN A 212 -2.84 31.91 5.10
N ALA A 213 -3.40 32.53 6.12
CA ALA A 213 -2.67 32.81 7.36
C ALA A 213 -2.20 31.54 8.06
N LYS A 214 -3.04 30.49 8.09
CA LYS A 214 -2.68 29.18 8.64
C LYS A 214 -1.59 28.48 7.81
N ILE A 215 -1.66 28.56 6.48
CA ILE A 215 -0.63 28.00 5.58
C ILE A 215 0.72 28.64 5.92
N ASN A 216 0.80 29.97 6.03
CA ASN A 216 2.06 30.67 6.34
C ASN A 216 2.65 30.22 7.70
N GLU A 217 1.80 30.01 8.71
CA GLU A 217 2.23 29.46 10.01
C GLU A 217 2.77 28.03 9.87
N LEU A 218 2.02 27.14 9.19
CA LEU A 218 2.39 25.75 8.98
C LEU A 218 3.65 25.60 8.14
N GLU A 219 3.84 26.43 7.11
CA GLU A 219 5.07 26.46 6.31
C GLU A 219 6.33 26.77 7.12
N ASN A 220 6.25 27.71 8.08
CA ASN A 220 7.37 28.00 8.97
C ASN A 220 7.69 26.80 9.87
N LEU A 221 6.66 26.14 10.42
CA LEU A 221 6.85 24.93 11.21
C LEU A 221 7.39 23.78 10.36
N HIS A 222 6.92 23.64 9.13
CA HIS A 222 7.40 22.62 8.18
C HIS A 222 8.89 22.84 7.86
N LYS A 223 9.30 24.06 7.52
CA LYS A 223 10.73 24.39 7.27
C LYS A 223 11.61 24.05 8.48
N ALA A 224 11.16 24.36 9.68
CA ALA A 224 11.88 24.00 10.90
C ALA A 224 11.98 22.47 11.11
N ALA A 225 10.91 21.72 10.80
CA ALA A 225 10.92 20.27 10.92
C ALA A 225 11.83 19.61 9.86
N VAL A 226 11.86 20.13 8.63
CA VAL A 226 12.80 19.68 7.57
C VAL A 226 14.24 19.93 7.98
N ALA A 227 14.58 21.14 8.43
CA ALA A 227 15.93 21.46 8.91
C ALA A 227 16.38 20.55 10.07
N ALA A 228 15.47 20.26 11.01
CA ALA A 228 15.75 19.33 12.10
C ALA A 228 15.97 17.88 11.60
N THR A 229 15.28 17.47 10.52
CA THR A 229 15.49 16.16 9.88
C THR A 229 16.88 16.08 9.25
N GLU A 230 17.28 17.11 8.50
CA GLU A 230 18.59 17.18 7.86
C GLU A 230 19.75 17.15 8.89
N GLU A 231 19.58 17.85 10.00
CA GLU A 231 20.58 17.82 11.08
C GLU A 231 20.66 16.44 11.74
N ALA A 232 19.53 15.81 11.99
CA ALA A 232 19.49 14.45 12.52
C ALA A 232 20.13 13.44 11.56
N GLU A 233 19.96 13.61 10.25
CA GLU A 233 20.61 12.79 9.21
C GLU A 233 22.14 12.94 9.22
N LYS A 234 22.67 14.16 9.39
CA LYS A 234 24.11 14.38 9.51
C LYS A 234 24.69 13.67 10.73
N VAL A 235 24.01 13.75 11.87
CA VAL A 235 24.43 13.04 13.09
C VAL A 235 24.41 11.54 12.88
N LEU A 236 23.36 11.02 12.26
CA LEU A 236 23.21 9.59 11.95
C LEU A 236 24.31 9.13 10.98
N ALA A 237 24.61 9.88 9.93
CA ALA A 237 25.67 9.58 8.98
C ALA A 237 27.05 9.55 9.63
N ALA A 238 27.34 10.51 10.53
CA ALA A 238 28.57 10.53 11.31
C ALA A 238 28.73 9.32 12.23
N GLU A 239 27.63 8.82 12.80
CA GLU A 239 27.64 7.61 13.63
C GLU A 239 27.88 6.35 12.78
N ARG A 240 27.18 6.21 11.63
CA ARG A 240 27.37 5.11 10.68
C ARG A 240 28.81 5.04 10.14
N ALA A 241 29.44 6.19 9.89
CA ALA A 241 30.83 6.26 9.41
C ALA A 241 31.84 5.58 10.34
N LYS A 242 31.56 5.48 11.64
CA LYS A 242 32.43 4.77 12.61
C LYS A 242 32.51 3.27 12.35
N TYR A 243 31.48 2.70 11.71
CA TYR A 243 31.37 1.28 11.43
C TYR A 243 31.59 0.94 9.95
N ALA A 244 32.11 1.91 9.14
CA ALA A 244 32.31 1.71 7.70
C ALA A 244 33.22 0.52 7.36
N GLY A 245 34.16 0.19 8.24
CA GLY A 245 35.07 -0.96 8.09
C GLY A 245 34.60 -2.26 8.75
N ASP A 246 33.41 -2.31 9.38
CA ASP A 246 32.91 -3.50 10.04
C ASP A 246 32.02 -4.33 9.08
N PRO A 247 32.49 -5.55 8.67
CA PRO A 247 31.75 -6.36 7.69
C PRO A 247 30.37 -6.80 8.20
N GLU A 248 30.24 -7.05 9.52
CA GLU A 248 28.97 -7.47 10.13
C GLU A 248 27.98 -6.32 10.11
N PHE A 249 28.41 -5.11 10.47
CA PHE A 249 27.58 -3.92 10.37
C PHE A 249 27.12 -3.69 8.93
N GLN A 250 28.04 -3.74 7.95
CA GLN A 250 27.73 -3.50 6.54
C GLN A 250 26.75 -4.53 5.95
N LYS A 251 26.83 -5.79 6.40
CA LYS A 251 25.88 -6.83 6.00
C LYS A 251 24.44 -6.45 6.34
N TYR A 252 24.18 -5.97 7.53
CA TYR A 252 22.83 -5.58 7.96
C TYR A 252 22.46 -4.18 7.48
N GLU A 253 23.44 -3.28 7.31
CA GLU A 253 23.21 -1.96 6.73
C GLU A 253 22.71 -2.06 5.28
N ALA A 254 23.20 -3.02 4.51
CA ALA A 254 22.73 -3.30 3.15
C ALA A 254 21.28 -3.83 3.10
N MET A 255 20.70 -4.20 4.24
CA MET A 255 19.32 -4.66 4.35
C MET A 255 18.33 -3.50 4.64
N LEU A 256 18.84 -2.29 4.88
CA LEU A 256 17.96 -1.12 5.03
C LEU A 256 17.07 -0.97 3.79
N ASP A 257 15.80 -0.70 4.05
CA ASP A 257 14.80 -0.56 3.00
C ASP A 257 13.87 0.61 3.35
N ASP A 258 13.74 1.57 2.44
CA ASP A 258 12.92 2.77 2.58
C ASP A 258 11.47 2.59 2.07
N GLY A 259 11.17 1.40 1.54
CA GLY A 259 9.83 1.01 1.13
C GLY A 259 8.89 0.85 2.33
N VAL A 260 7.60 0.98 2.06
CA VAL A 260 6.54 0.76 3.05
C VAL A 260 6.16 -0.71 3.09
N ASP A 261 6.37 -1.40 4.21
CA ASP A 261 5.90 -2.78 4.39
C ASP A 261 4.38 -2.81 4.59
N LEU A 262 3.66 -3.20 3.54
CA LEU A 262 2.20 -3.20 3.52
C LEU A 262 1.59 -4.14 4.57
N LYS A 263 2.27 -5.24 4.94
CA LYS A 263 1.82 -6.21 5.95
C LYS A 263 1.74 -5.58 7.35
N ARG A 264 2.64 -4.65 7.64
CA ARG A 264 2.78 -4.04 8.98
C ARG A 264 1.91 -2.82 9.19
N LEU A 265 1.25 -2.32 8.13
CA LEU A 265 0.42 -1.13 8.21
C LEU A 265 -0.86 -1.40 9.01
N LYS A 266 -1.22 -0.46 9.85
CA LYS A 266 -2.53 -0.43 10.49
C LYS A 266 -3.62 -0.04 9.48
N TYR A 267 -4.86 -0.38 9.79
CA TYR A 267 -6.02 -0.10 8.93
C TYR A 267 -6.10 1.37 8.47
N LYS A 268 -5.82 2.31 9.39
CA LYS A 268 -5.86 3.76 9.06
C LYS A 268 -4.78 4.16 8.07
N GLU A 269 -3.58 3.60 8.20
CA GLU A 269 -2.44 3.85 7.32
C GLU A 269 -2.67 3.20 5.95
N MET A 270 -3.12 1.95 5.94
CA MET A 270 -3.48 1.27 4.68
C MET A 270 -4.59 2.01 3.92
N ARG A 271 -5.53 2.66 4.63
CA ARG A 271 -6.57 3.47 3.99
C ARG A 271 -6.00 4.64 3.17
N LEU A 272 -4.87 5.23 3.59
CA LEU A 272 -4.19 6.29 2.84
C LEU A 272 -3.62 5.75 1.52
N LEU A 273 -3.18 4.49 1.50
CA LEU A 273 -2.62 3.84 0.31
C LEU A 273 -3.69 3.26 -0.63
N ARG A 274 -4.93 3.10 -0.17
CA ARG A 274 -6.02 2.59 -1.00
C ARG A 274 -6.28 3.40 -2.27
N LYS A 275 -5.99 4.71 -2.26
CA LYS A 275 -6.07 5.52 -3.49
C LYS A 275 -5.00 5.16 -4.52
N ASP A 276 -3.81 4.76 -4.04
CA ASP A 276 -2.68 4.42 -4.90
C ASP A 276 -2.78 2.96 -5.41
N LEU A 277 -3.44 2.08 -4.63
CA LEU A 277 -3.53 0.64 -4.84
C LEU A 277 -4.99 0.24 -5.08
N GLN A 278 -5.36 -0.05 -6.31
CA GLN A 278 -6.73 -0.34 -6.73
C GLN A 278 -6.88 -1.75 -7.30
N ILE A 279 -8.11 -2.27 -7.32
CA ILE A 279 -8.45 -3.55 -7.93
C ILE A 279 -9.69 -3.41 -8.83
N ILE A 280 -9.62 -4.07 -9.98
CA ILE A 280 -10.77 -4.31 -10.85
C ILE A 280 -11.11 -5.78 -10.73
N PHE A 281 -12.27 -6.06 -10.12
CA PHE A 281 -12.73 -7.43 -9.85
C PHE A 281 -13.23 -8.13 -11.10
N GLN A 282 -13.18 -9.45 -11.06
CA GLN A 282 -13.65 -10.36 -12.10
C GLN A 282 -15.16 -10.20 -12.37
N ASP A 283 -15.98 -10.13 -11.32
CA ASP A 283 -17.43 -9.99 -11.46
C ASP A 283 -17.87 -8.53 -11.24
N PRO A 284 -18.30 -7.83 -12.33
CA PRO A 284 -18.80 -6.48 -12.22
C PRO A 284 -20.18 -6.39 -11.55
N TYR A 285 -20.96 -7.51 -11.48
CA TYR A 285 -22.28 -7.51 -10.85
C TYR A 285 -22.20 -7.37 -9.34
N SER A 286 -21.35 -8.19 -8.71
CA SER A 286 -21.16 -8.16 -7.25
C SER A 286 -20.32 -6.95 -6.80
N SER A 287 -19.58 -6.34 -7.73
CA SER A 287 -18.65 -5.22 -7.40
C SER A 287 -19.31 -3.86 -7.36
N LEU A 288 -20.50 -3.71 -7.92
CA LEU A 288 -21.23 -2.44 -8.00
C LEU A 288 -22.45 -2.45 -7.07
N ASN A 289 -22.62 -1.42 -6.26
CA ASN A 289 -23.81 -1.28 -5.42
C ASN A 289 -25.05 -0.98 -6.31
N PRO A 290 -26.04 -1.87 -6.38
CA PRO A 290 -27.19 -1.71 -7.27
C PRO A 290 -28.12 -0.55 -6.90
N ARG A 291 -27.97 0.02 -5.69
CA ARG A 291 -28.77 1.14 -5.18
C ARG A 291 -28.13 2.52 -5.47
N MET A 292 -26.95 2.53 -6.04
CA MET A 292 -26.22 3.76 -6.40
C MET A 292 -26.22 3.96 -7.91
N THR A 293 -26.31 5.22 -8.36
CA THR A 293 -26.12 5.55 -9.77
C THR A 293 -24.65 5.43 -10.17
N VAL A 294 -24.36 5.36 -11.46
CA VAL A 294 -22.98 5.32 -11.99
C VAL A 294 -22.16 6.50 -11.48
N GLY A 295 -22.72 7.71 -11.51
CA GLY A 295 -22.06 8.88 -10.97
C GLY A 295 -21.72 8.72 -9.49
N GLN A 296 -22.66 8.30 -8.66
CA GLN A 296 -22.44 8.09 -7.23
C GLN A 296 -21.37 7.03 -6.94
N ILE A 297 -21.30 5.95 -7.73
CA ILE A 297 -20.29 4.89 -7.59
C ILE A 297 -18.88 5.44 -7.85
N ILE A 298 -18.72 6.30 -8.86
CA ILE A 298 -17.42 6.92 -9.17
C ILE A 298 -17.07 8.00 -8.16
N GLU A 299 -18.05 8.83 -7.76
CA GLU A 299 -17.89 9.90 -6.78
C GLU A 299 -17.50 9.41 -5.38
N GLU A 300 -17.96 8.22 -4.98
CA GLU A 300 -17.70 7.65 -3.65
C GLU A 300 -16.20 7.57 -3.36
N GLY A 301 -15.40 7.09 -4.30
CA GLY A 301 -13.95 7.03 -4.18
C GLY A 301 -13.32 8.42 -4.06
N LEU A 302 -13.77 9.36 -4.89
CA LEU A 302 -13.29 10.75 -4.90
C LEU A 302 -13.57 11.47 -3.56
N ILE A 303 -14.75 11.29 -3.00
CA ILE A 303 -15.12 11.87 -1.71
C ILE A 303 -14.34 11.20 -0.57
N THR A 304 -14.25 9.87 -0.58
CA THR A 304 -13.58 9.09 0.48
C THR A 304 -12.10 9.42 0.59
N HIS A 305 -11.44 9.65 -0.55
CA HIS A 305 -10.03 10.01 -0.62
C HIS A 305 -9.77 11.52 -0.68
N LYS A 306 -10.79 12.33 -0.40
CA LYS A 306 -10.70 13.81 -0.29
C LYS A 306 -10.24 14.51 -1.58
N PHE A 307 -10.50 13.95 -2.76
CA PHE A 307 -10.29 14.66 -4.03
C PHE A 307 -11.29 15.80 -4.18
N PHE A 308 -12.53 15.57 -3.74
CA PHE A 308 -13.59 16.56 -3.74
C PHE A 308 -14.43 16.44 -2.46
N LYS A 309 -15.00 17.54 -2.00
CA LYS A 309 -16.07 17.52 -0.99
C LYS A 309 -17.40 17.15 -1.66
N ARG A 310 -18.26 16.51 -0.86
CA ARG A 310 -19.62 16.19 -1.30
C ARG A 310 -20.35 17.45 -1.75
N GLY A 311 -20.91 17.42 -2.99
CA GLY A 311 -21.62 18.56 -3.56
C GLY A 311 -20.73 19.59 -4.28
N SER A 312 -19.42 19.34 -4.41
CA SER A 312 -18.54 20.17 -5.22
C SER A 312 -19.01 20.20 -6.67
N LYS A 313 -19.22 21.37 -7.22
CA LYS A 313 -19.62 21.55 -8.63
C LYS A 313 -18.56 21.07 -9.62
N ARG A 314 -17.28 21.09 -9.23
CA ARG A 314 -16.15 20.60 -10.06
C ARG A 314 -16.08 19.08 -10.14
N MET A 315 -16.70 18.35 -9.19
CA MET A 315 -16.65 16.89 -9.16
C MET A 315 -17.36 16.25 -10.36
N LYS A 316 -18.55 16.74 -10.72
CA LYS A 316 -19.34 16.17 -11.82
C LYS A 316 -18.65 16.29 -13.18
N PRO A 317 -18.07 17.44 -13.58
CA PRO A 317 -17.24 17.53 -14.80
C PRO A 317 -16.06 16.55 -14.80
N TYR A 318 -15.36 16.39 -13.67
CA TYR A 318 -14.28 15.43 -13.52
C TYR A 318 -14.77 13.97 -13.71
N VAL A 319 -15.92 13.63 -13.12
CA VAL A 319 -16.53 12.30 -13.30
C VAL A 319 -16.91 12.09 -14.77
N PHE A 320 -17.45 13.08 -15.44
CA PHE A 320 -17.76 13.00 -16.88
C PHE A 320 -16.52 12.77 -17.75
N GLU A 321 -15.42 13.47 -17.44
CA GLU A 321 -14.14 13.24 -18.13
C GLU A 321 -13.65 11.80 -17.92
N THR A 322 -13.70 11.30 -16.68
CA THR A 322 -13.32 9.93 -16.35
C THR A 322 -14.22 8.90 -17.05
N MET A 323 -15.52 9.13 -17.06
CA MET A 323 -16.48 8.29 -17.78
C MET A 323 -16.17 8.24 -19.29
N ASN A 324 -15.94 9.40 -19.91
CA ASN A 324 -15.62 9.51 -21.33
C ASN A 324 -14.31 8.78 -21.68
N LYS A 325 -13.26 8.91 -20.85
CA LYS A 325 -12.01 8.13 -20.97
C LYS A 325 -12.26 6.62 -20.99
N CYS A 326 -13.27 6.15 -20.24
CA CYS A 326 -13.66 4.73 -20.20
C CYS A 326 -14.73 4.34 -21.26
N GLY A 327 -15.06 5.24 -22.19
CA GLY A 327 -16.07 4.99 -23.23
C GLY A 327 -17.51 4.94 -22.70
N LEU A 328 -17.79 5.60 -21.57
CA LEU A 328 -19.12 5.78 -20.99
C LEU A 328 -19.65 7.18 -21.34
N GLN A 329 -20.90 7.27 -21.84
CA GLN A 329 -21.52 8.53 -22.19
C GLN A 329 -22.06 9.29 -20.98
N ASN A 330 -22.04 10.61 -20.99
CA ASN A 330 -22.47 11.46 -19.86
C ASN A 330 -23.92 11.22 -19.40
N TYR A 331 -24.84 10.88 -20.33
CA TYR A 331 -26.23 10.58 -19.98
C TYR A 331 -26.39 9.32 -19.10
N MET A 332 -25.36 8.46 -19.04
CA MET A 332 -25.33 7.25 -18.21
C MET A 332 -25.13 7.55 -16.73
N TYR A 333 -24.67 8.76 -16.36
CA TYR A 333 -24.34 9.17 -15.01
C TYR A 333 -25.46 8.93 -13.97
N ASN A 334 -26.73 9.19 -14.34
CA ASN A 334 -27.89 9.02 -13.46
C ASN A 334 -28.53 7.63 -13.52
N ARG A 335 -27.98 6.71 -14.33
CA ARG A 335 -28.51 5.34 -14.46
C ARG A 335 -27.93 4.42 -13.40
N TYR A 336 -28.66 3.33 -13.13
CA TYR A 336 -28.26 2.31 -12.16
C TYR A 336 -27.53 1.14 -12.85
N PRO A 337 -26.65 0.41 -12.15
CA PRO A 337 -25.86 -0.70 -12.73
C PRO A 337 -26.68 -1.77 -13.44
N HIS A 338 -27.87 -2.10 -12.95
CA HIS A 338 -28.73 -3.11 -13.55
C HIS A 338 -29.25 -2.76 -14.96
N GLN A 339 -29.15 -1.48 -15.37
CA GLN A 339 -29.57 -0.98 -16.69
C GLN A 339 -28.47 -1.11 -17.76
N PHE A 340 -27.34 -1.74 -17.46
CA PHE A 340 -26.18 -1.84 -18.32
C PHE A 340 -25.83 -3.28 -18.68
N SER A 341 -25.23 -3.48 -19.85
CA SER A 341 -24.63 -4.76 -20.25
C SER A 341 -23.42 -5.11 -19.39
N GLY A 342 -22.98 -6.38 -19.41
CA GLY A 342 -21.78 -6.82 -18.68
C GLY A 342 -20.54 -5.99 -18.99
N GLY A 343 -20.28 -5.73 -20.28
CA GLY A 343 -19.15 -4.90 -20.71
C GLY A 343 -19.25 -3.43 -20.29
N GLN A 344 -20.45 -2.86 -20.27
CA GLN A 344 -20.65 -1.50 -19.77
C GLN A 344 -20.43 -1.43 -18.23
N ARG A 345 -20.89 -2.45 -17.47
CA ARG A 345 -20.61 -2.52 -16.04
C ARG A 345 -19.11 -2.66 -15.75
N GLN A 346 -18.39 -3.42 -16.56
CA GLN A 346 -16.93 -3.52 -16.45
C GLN A 346 -16.26 -2.16 -16.66
N ARG A 347 -16.71 -1.38 -17.66
CA ARG A 347 -16.22 0.00 -17.87
C ARG A 347 -16.52 0.91 -16.67
N ILE A 348 -17.66 0.72 -15.99
CA ILE A 348 -17.98 1.46 -14.75
C ILE A 348 -17.01 1.07 -13.63
N CYS A 349 -16.67 -0.22 -13.47
CA CYS A 349 -15.68 -0.67 -12.48
C CYS A 349 -14.29 -0.08 -12.78
N ILE A 350 -13.90 -0.04 -14.05
CA ILE A 350 -12.65 0.59 -14.49
C ILE A 350 -12.67 2.09 -14.18
N ALA A 351 -13.74 2.81 -14.56
CA ALA A 351 -13.87 4.24 -14.29
C ALA A 351 -13.80 4.57 -12.80
N ARG A 352 -14.46 3.76 -11.95
CA ARG A 352 -14.40 3.88 -10.48
C ARG A 352 -12.96 3.76 -9.97
N SER A 353 -12.21 2.75 -10.43
CA SER A 353 -10.83 2.53 -9.99
C SER A 353 -9.87 3.60 -10.48
N LEU A 354 -10.04 4.09 -11.71
CA LEU A 354 -9.16 5.10 -12.31
C LEU A 354 -9.46 6.53 -11.87
N ALA A 355 -10.68 6.82 -11.40
CA ALA A 355 -11.07 8.14 -10.92
C ALA A 355 -10.14 8.68 -9.82
N VAL A 356 -9.60 7.81 -8.99
CA VAL A 356 -8.69 8.17 -7.89
C VAL A 356 -7.21 8.26 -8.30
N LYS A 357 -6.90 8.16 -9.61
CA LYS A 357 -5.55 8.22 -10.19
C LYS A 357 -4.58 7.27 -9.46
N PRO A 358 -4.81 5.96 -9.50
CA PRO A 358 -3.98 4.99 -8.81
C PRO A 358 -2.59 4.90 -9.43
N LYS A 359 -1.62 4.42 -8.63
CA LYS A 359 -0.26 4.10 -9.10
C LYS A 359 -0.13 2.64 -9.51
N PHE A 360 -0.97 1.78 -8.92
CA PHE A 360 -0.98 0.34 -9.16
C PHE A 360 -2.40 -0.19 -9.25
N VAL A 361 -2.69 -0.98 -10.28
CA VAL A 361 -4.00 -1.60 -10.48
C VAL A 361 -3.85 -3.09 -10.70
N VAL A 362 -4.53 -3.87 -9.87
CA VAL A 362 -4.69 -5.32 -10.08
C VAL A 362 -5.94 -5.56 -10.91
N CYS A 363 -5.80 -6.23 -12.05
CA CYS A 363 -6.91 -6.67 -12.89
C CYS A 363 -7.16 -8.17 -12.65
N ASP A 364 -8.18 -8.53 -11.88
CA ASP A 364 -8.52 -9.91 -11.56
C ASP A 364 -9.49 -10.43 -12.63
N GLU A 365 -8.97 -11.05 -13.70
CA GLU A 365 -9.74 -11.62 -14.83
C GLU A 365 -10.82 -10.66 -15.41
N CYS A 366 -10.52 -9.38 -15.50
CA CYS A 366 -11.46 -8.31 -15.81
C CYS A 366 -12.14 -8.41 -17.20
N VAL A 367 -11.78 -9.39 -18.02
CA VAL A 367 -12.32 -9.58 -19.37
C VAL A 367 -12.88 -11.00 -19.62
N SER A 368 -12.72 -11.94 -18.68
CA SER A 368 -13.06 -13.35 -18.90
C SER A 368 -14.55 -13.60 -19.22
N ALA A 369 -15.43 -12.76 -18.71
CA ALA A 369 -16.89 -12.88 -18.88
C ALA A 369 -17.46 -12.02 -20.01
N LEU A 370 -16.62 -11.49 -20.93
CA LEU A 370 -17.01 -10.55 -21.97
C LEU A 370 -16.80 -11.13 -23.38
N ASP A 371 -17.59 -10.66 -24.34
CA ASP A 371 -17.45 -11.00 -25.74
C ASP A 371 -16.07 -10.54 -26.28
N VAL A 372 -15.48 -11.31 -27.20
CA VAL A 372 -14.12 -11.08 -27.74
C VAL A 372 -13.92 -9.66 -28.28
N SER A 373 -14.93 -9.08 -28.94
CA SER A 373 -14.90 -7.71 -29.46
C SER A 373 -14.82 -6.65 -28.35
N ILE A 374 -15.42 -6.92 -27.20
CA ILE A 374 -15.41 -6.04 -26.04
C ILE A 374 -14.12 -6.24 -25.22
N GLN A 375 -13.60 -7.48 -25.17
CA GLN A 375 -12.34 -7.80 -24.49
C GLN A 375 -11.19 -6.95 -25.01
N SER A 376 -11.00 -6.89 -26.32
CA SER A 376 -9.92 -6.09 -26.94
C SER A 376 -10.03 -4.60 -26.60
N GLN A 377 -11.24 -4.04 -26.60
CA GLN A 377 -11.47 -2.63 -26.23
C GLN A 377 -11.14 -2.38 -24.74
N ILE A 378 -11.50 -3.31 -23.87
CA ILE A 378 -11.24 -3.18 -22.42
C ILE A 378 -9.77 -3.38 -22.08
N ILE A 379 -9.05 -4.28 -22.77
CA ILE A 379 -7.61 -4.49 -22.57
C ILE A 379 -6.81 -3.27 -23.06
N ASN A 380 -7.23 -2.64 -24.16
CA ASN A 380 -6.54 -1.46 -24.71
C ASN A 380 -6.72 -0.22 -23.82
N LEU A 381 -7.84 -0.09 -23.12
CA LEU A 381 -8.12 1.06 -22.27
C LEU A 381 -7.09 1.26 -21.13
N PRO A 382 -6.77 0.27 -20.28
CA PRO A 382 -5.68 0.40 -19.32
C PRO A 382 -4.33 0.65 -19.97
N LYS A 383 -4.06 0.09 -21.16
CA LYS A 383 -2.82 0.30 -21.90
C LYS A 383 -2.66 1.76 -22.36
N GLU A 384 -3.69 2.37 -22.92
CA GLU A 384 -3.68 3.79 -23.29
C GLU A 384 -3.50 4.71 -22.08
N LEU A 385 -4.15 4.37 -20.96
CA LEU A 385 -4.05 5.12 -19.71
C LEU A 385 -2.69 4.95 -19.05
N LYS A 386 -2.08 3.76 -19.15
CA LYS A 386 -0.71 3.50 -18.73
C LYS A 386 0.28 4.44 -19.44
N GLU A 387 0.17 4.54 -20.76
CA GLU A 387 1.05 5.38 -21.58
C GLU A 387 0.89 6.88 -21.26
N LYS A 388 -0.34 7.32 -20.94
CA LYS A 388 -0.66 8.72 -20.64
C LYS A 388 -0.43 9.14 -19.19
N GLU A 389 -0.65 8.24 -18.23
CA GLU A 389 -0.70 8.55 -16.80
C GLU A 389 0.37 7.80 -15.97
N GLY A 390 1.21 6.97 -16.60
CA GLY A 390 2.28 6.21 -15.91
C GLY A 390 1.76 5.12 -14.97
N LEU A 391 0.59 4.56 -15.24
CA LEU A 391 -0.05 3.52 -14.45
C LEU A 391 0.73 2.19 -14.52
N THR A 392 0.81 1.46 -13.41
CA THR A 392 1.41 0.11 -13.31
C THR A 392 0.32 -0.93 -13.13
#